data_73194aa40415ed23a8bdc05606317249
#
_entry.id   73194aa40415ed23a8bdc05606317249
#
_cell.length_a   1.000
_cell.length_b   1.000
_cell.length_c   1.000
_cell.angle_alpha   90.00
_cell.angle_beta   90.00
_cell.angle_gamma   90.00
#
_symmetry.space_group_name_H-M   'P 1'
#
loop_
_entity.id
_entity.type
_entity.pdbx_description
1 polymer ?
#
loop_
_entity_poly.entity_id
_entity_poly.type
_entity_poly.pdbx_seq_one_letter_code
_entity_poly.pdbx_strand_id
1 'polypeptide(L)' 'MIGLIVTGHGNFATGILSSLRLVAGEPDHCQAVDFLPEESVEELTEKIGAAVDSFQDCGSVLILADLVG' A
#
# COMPACT_ATOMS: atom_id res chain seq x y z
N MET A 1 12.94 -5.88 -10.18
CA MET A 1 12.58 -5.18 -8.93
C MET A 1 11.09 -5.27 -8.70
N ILE A 2 10.67 -5.46 -7.46
CA ILE A 2 9.27 -5.63 -7.11
C ILE A 2 8.81 -4.44 -6.29
N GLY A 3 7.70 -3.82 -6.71
CA GLY A 3 7.02 -2.81 -5.93
C GLY A 3 6.07 -3.46 -4.93
N LEU A 4 5.97 -2.92 -3.73
CA LEU A 4 5.09 -3.45 -2.69
C LEU A 4 4.06 -2.42 -2.28
N ILE A 5 2.79 -2.81 -2.31
CA ILE A 5 1.69 -1.99 -1.82
C ILE A 5 1.04 -2.73 -0.65
N VAL A 6 0.97 -2.06 0.50
CA VAL A 6 0.26 -2.57 1.67
C VAL A 6 -1.03 -1.79 1.79
N THR A 7 -2.16 -2.47 1.88
CA THR A 7 -3.46 -1.82 2.00
C THR A 7 -4.27 -2.50 3.10
N GLY A 8 -5.18 -1.75 3.71
CA GLY A 8 -6.01 -2.30 4.77
C GLY A 8 -6.94 -1.24 5.35
N HIS A 9 -7.82 -1.68 6.22
CA HIS A 9 -8.82 -0.82 6.85
C HIS A 9 -8.19 0.13 7.86
N GLY A 10 -8.76 1.33 7.96
CA GLY A 10 -8.25 2.35 8.86
C GLY A 10 -6.80 2.70 8.50
N ASN A 11 -5.94 2.73 9.49
CA ASN A 11 -4.53 3.03 9.29
C ASN A 11 -3.62 1.80 9.37
N PHE A 12 -4.17 0.63 9.06
CA PHE A 12 -3.41 -0.61 9.09
C PHE A 12 -2.16 -0.53 8.21
N ALA A 13 -2.33 -0.09 6.97
CA ALA A 13 -1.23 -0.04 6.00
C ALA A 13 -0.12 0.92 6.47
N THR A 14 -0.51 2.11 6.92
CA THR A 14 0.44 3.09 7.44
C THR A 14 1.16 2.55 8.66
N GLY A 15 0.46 1.85 9.54
CA GLY A 15 1.05 1.25 10.73
C GLY A 15 2.09 0.19 10.40
N ILE A 16 1.79 -0.68 9.45
CA ILE A 16 2.73 -1.71 9.00
C ILE A 16 3.98 -1.07 8.39
N LEU A 17 3.79 -0.06 7.55
CA LEU A 17 4.92 0.63 6.94
C LEU A 17 5.79 1.32 7.99
N SER A 18 5.16 1.92 9.01
CA SER A 18 5.86 2.54 10.12
C SER A 18 6.75 1.53 10.86
N SER A 19 6.22 0.33 11.12
CA SER A 19 6.98 -0.73 11.76
C SER A 19 8.14 -1.20 10.90
N LEU A 20 7.92 -1.30 9.61
CA LEU A 20 8.96 -1.71 8.67
C LEU A 20 10.12 -0.71 8.65
N ARG A 21 9.81 0.57 8.71
CA ARG A 21 10.82 1.63 8.76
C ARG A 21 11.72 1.51 9.97
N LEU A 22 11.14 1.11 11.11
CA LEU A 22 11.90 0.96 12.35
C LEU A 22 12.84 -0.24 12.31
N VAL A 23 12.44 -1.30 11.63
CA VAL A 23 13.20 -2.56 11.62
C VAL A 23 14.19 -2.62 10.46
N ALA A 24 13.76 -2.22 9.28
CA ALA A 24 14.51 -2.39 8.04
C ALA A 24 14.94 -1.09 7.37
N GLY A 25 14.62 0.06 7.95
CA GLY A 25 14.88 1.35 7.34
C GLY A 25 13.83 1.73 6.32
N GLU A 26 14.05 2.82 5.62
CA GLU A 26 13.09 3.35 4.66
C GLU A 26 13.03 2.47 3.40
N PRO A 27 11.88 1.87 3.10
CA PRO A 27 11.77 1.03 1.90
C PRO A 27 11.64 1.90 0.64
N ASP A 28 12.40 1.55 -0.39
CA ASP A 28 12.44 2.34 -1.63
C ASP A 28 11.22 2.14 -2.52
N HIS A 29 10.67 0.93 -2.54
CA HIS A 29 9.57 0.60 -3.45
C HIS A 29 8.40 0.00 -2.67
N CYS A 30 7.93 0.77 -1.69
CA CYS A 30 6.83 0.35 -0.84
C CYS A 30 5.90 1.53 -0.59
N GLN A 31 4.61 1.32 -0.74
CA GLN A 31 3.60 2.33 -0.45
C GLN A 31 2.50 1.76 0.43
N ALA A 32 2.00 2.60 1.33
CA ALA A 32 0.86 2.26 2.16
C ALA A 32 -0.38 2.95 1.60
N VAL A 33 -1.46 2.19 1.43
CA VAL A 33 -2.74 2.72 0.98
C VAL A 33 -3.79 2.37 2.02
N ASP A 34 -4.16 3.34 2.85
CA ASP A 34 -5.17 3.16 3.88
C ASP A 34 -6.57 3.24 3.29
N PHE A 35 -7.48 2.45 3.85
CA PHE A 35 -8.90 2.53 3.51
C PHE A 35 -9.64 3.13 4.70
N LEU A 36 -9.92 4.42 4.63
CA LEU A 36 -10.54 5.16 5.73
C LEU A 36 -12.05 4.95 5.76
N PRO A 37 -12.70 5.09 6.94
CA PRO A 37 -14.13 4.83 7.06
C PRO A 37 -15.01 5.68 6.14
N GLU A 38 -14.58 6.89 5.83
CA GLU A 38 -15.34 7.79 4.98
C GLU A 38 -15.11 7.59 3.48
N GLU A 39 -14.21 6.70 3.12
CA GLU A 39 -13.88 6.46 1.72
C GLU A 39 -14.74 5.36 1.11
N SER A 40 -15.04 5.50 -0.17
CA SER A 40 -15.73 4.46 -0.93
C SER A 40 -14.73 3.46 -1.50
N VAL A 41 -15.24 2.31 -1.94
CA VAL A 41 -14.43 1.32 -2.65
C VAL A 41 -13.84 1.93 -3.92
N GLU A 42 -14.57 2.81 -4.57
CA GLU A 42 -14.10 3.49 -5.78
C GLU A 42 -12.90 4.38 -5.49
N GLU A 43 -12.94 5.11 -4.39
CA GLU A 43 -11.81 5.94 -3.98
C GLU A 43 -10.59 5.10 -3.64
N LEU A 44 -10.80 3.97 -2.97
CA LEU A 44 -9.72 3.04 -2.68
C LEU A 44 -9.11 2.50 -3.97
N THR A 45 -9.94 2.15 -4.94
CA THR A 45 -9.48 1.64 -6.23
C THR A 45 -8.61 2.67 -6.94
N GLU A 46 -9.01 3.94 -6.90
CA GLU A 46 -8.22 5.01 -7.50
C GLU A 46 -6.86 5.16 -6.80
N LYS A 47 -6.85 5.08 -5.47
CA LYS A 47 -5.61 5.19 -4.70
C LYS A 47 -4.65 4.05 -5.03
N ILE A 48 -5.18 2.83 -5.12
CA ILE A 48 -4.37 1.67 -5.46
C ILE A 48 -3.84 1.79 -6.90
N GLY A 49 -4.69 2.24 -7.81
CA GLY A 49 -4.26 2.46 -9.19
C GLY A 49 -3.14 3.47 -9.31
N ALA A 50 -3.23 4.57 -8.57
CA ALA A 50 -2.18 5.58 -8.54
C ALA A 50 -0.88 5.00 -7.96
N ALA A 51 -0.99 4.17 -6.92
CA ALA A 51 0.18 3.54 -6.32
C ALA A 51 0.85 2.57 -7.30
N VAL A 52 0.07 1.78 -8.03
CA VAL A 52 0.60 0.88 -9.05
C VAL A 52 1.32 1.67 -10.13
N ASP A 53 0.72 2.76 -10.58
CA ASP A 53 1.32 3.61 -11.61
C ASP A 53 2.66 4.18 -11.18
N SER A 54 2.82 4.46 -9.87
CA SER A 54 4.08 4.99 -9.37
C SER A 54 5.23 3.98 -9.44
N PHE A 55 4.92 2.70 -9.66
CA PHE A 55 5.92 1.63 -9.74
C PHE A 55 6.20 1.20 -11.18
N GLN A 56 6.14 2.13 -12.12
CA GLN A 56 6.38 1.80 -13.53
C GLN A 56 7.77 1.23 -13.78
N ASP A 57 8.73 1.57 -12.93
CA ASP A 57 10.10 1.06 -13.03
C ASP A 57 10.23 -0.37 -12.55
N CYS A 58 9.22 -0.90 -11.87
CA CYS A 58 9.27 -2.24 -11.32
C CYS A 58 8.72 -3.26 -12.31
N GLY A 59 9.35 -4.43 -12.34
CA GLY A 59 8.88 -5.51 -13.21
C GLY A 59 7.57 -6.12 -12.76
N SER A 60 7.26 -6.03 -11.47
CA SER A 60 6.00 -6.52 -10.92
C SER A 60 5.67 -5.78 -9.64
N VAL A 61 4.40 -5.85 -9.24
CA VAL A 61 3.91 -5.20 -8.03
C VAL A 61 3.17 -6.25 -7.20
N LEU A 62 3.49 -6.31 -5.91
CA LEU A 62 2.82 -7.18 -4.96
C LEU A 62 1.92 -6.34 -4.05
N ILE A 63 0.68 -6.76 -3.89
CA ILE A 63 -0.28 -6.07 -3.04
C ILE A 63 -0.62 -6.98 -1.86
N LEU A 64 -0.39 -6.47 -0.65
CA LEU A 64 -0.74 -7.16 0.59
C LEU A 64 -1.91 -6.45 1.25
N ALA A 65 -2.95 -7.21 1.60
CA ALA A 65 -4.15 -6.66 2.22
C ALA A 65 -4.43 -7.35 3.55
N ASP A 66 -5.04 -6.60 4.48
CA ASP A 66 -5.37 -7.14 5.81
C ASP A 66 -6.58 -8.04 5.79
N LEU A 67 -7.49 -7.85 4.85
CA LEU A 67 -8.76 -8.53 4.80
C LEU A 67 -9.14 -8.87 3.37
N VAL A 68 -9.72 -10.06 3.21
CA VAL A 68 -10.28 -10.49 1.93
C VAL A 68 -11.79 -10.61 2.10
N GLY A 69 -12.51 -9.85 1.32
CA GLY A 69 -13.95 -10.01 1.40
C GLY A 69 -14.73 -8.77 1.33
#